data_42d7faf4bc8b28a24fc2732dd0cf895f
#
_entry.id   42d7faf4bc8b28a24fc2732dd0cf895f
#
_cell.length_a   1.000
_cell.length_b   1.000
_cell.length_c   1.000
_cell.angle_alpha   90.00
_cell.angle_beta   90.00
_cell.angle_gamma   90.00
#
_symmetry.space_group_name_H-M   'P 1'
#
loop_
_entity.id
_entity.type
_entity.pdbx_description
1 polymer ?
#
loop_
_entity_poly.entity_id
_entity_poly.type
_entity_poly.pdbx_seq_one_letter_code
_entity_poly.pdbx_strand_id
1 'polypeptide(L)'
;NVLQIQTSTATTTEKEWGMQGEGMNLNLNHIIDQVVKDKGIDRAVLVEALEAAVLSAANKKYRNTRDLEAHFYDEIGEVEVFEFVTVVEEVENSYQEIDLGEAQEIDPDVEVGDSLGMKMDASSFSRIAAQTAKQVIIQKVREAEREGVCKEFKDRLGEVVNGIVRRYARGDLIKDLGRTEALLPHREQVPRENYRQGDRVRAYISDVRMATKGPQIILSRTHPALLIELFKMEVPEVSEGIVEIKAVSREPGSRAKIAVLSSDPDVDPIGACVGMRGARVQNVVSELRGEKIDIINWTPDIARFACSALSPAEVTRVYVDNEEESLEMIVPDDQLSLAIGKKGQNVRLAAKLTGWKIDIMSETRAAEAELDELTGGGSKGDDAGESEASELLSAMTAKDAIAFIKTAESAEQLTTMAEGETRVTVTRALEARVEVLTADENAADE
;
A
#
# COMPACT_ATOMS: atom_id res chain seq x y z
N ASN A 1 29.08 0.92 -29.15
CA ASN A 1 29.48 0.13 -27.98
C ASN A 1 28.28 -0.07 -27.09
N VAL A 2 27.52 -1.12 -27.38
CA VAL A 2 26.38 -1.59 -26.57
C VAL A 2 26.95 -2.60 -25.59
N LEU A 3 27.06 -2.24 -24.33
CA LEU A 3 27.42 -3.15 -23.25
C LEU A 3 26.18 -3.99 -22.92
N GLN A 4 26.24 -5.26 -23.28
CA GLN A 4 25.38 -6.33 -22.77
C GLN A 4 25.60 -6.45 -21.27
N ILE A 5 24.62 -6.01 -20.46
CA ILE A 5 24.54 -6.37 -19.04
C ILE A 5 23.80 -7.70 -18.96
N GLN A 6 24.60 -8.75 -18.90
CA GLN A 6 24.14 -10.11 -18.61
C GLN A 6 23.48 -10.13 -17.23
N THR A 7 22.30 -10.69 -17.16
CA THR A 7 21.55 -11.03 -15.97
C THR A 7 22.31 -12.11 -15.18
N SER A 8 23.02 -11.69 -14.14
CA SER A 8 23.93 -12.52 -13.34
C SER A 8 23.27 -13.50 -12.37
N THR A 9 21.94 -13.60 -12.35
CA THR A 9 21.23 -14.50 -11.41
C THR A 9 20.83 -15.85 -12.03
N ALA A 10 20.74 -15.95 -13.33
CA ALA A 10 20.41 -17.23 -14.00
C ALA A 10 21.64 -18.14 -14.18
N THR A 11 22.84 -17.54 -14.20
CA THR A 11 24.11 -18.27 -14.45
C THR A 11 24.67 -18.97 -13.21
N THR A 12 24.30 -18.54 -12.02
CA THR A 12 24.79 -19.17 -10.77
C THR A 12 24.10 -20.49 -10.50
N THR A 13 22.79 -20.57 -10.72
CA THR A 13 21.99 -21.81 -10.55
C THR A 13 22.36 -22.88 -11.57
N GLU A 14 22.67 -22.52 -12.80
CA GLU A 14 23.06 -23.50 -13.84
C GLU A 14 24.49 -24.06 -13.64
N LYS A 15 25.40 -23.31 -13.02
CA LYS A 15 26.75 -23.76 -12.70
C LYS A 15 26.81 -24.63 -11.45
N GLU A 16 25.97 -24.37 -10.46
CA GLU A 16 25.93 -25.17 -9.22
C GLU A 16 25.38 -26.58 -9.43
N TRP A 17 24.56 -26.81 -10.49
CA TRP A 17 23.89 -28.09 -10.70
C TRP A 17 24.58 -29.01 -11.74
N GLY A 18 25.78 -28.67 -12.20
CA GLY A 18 26.58 -29.54 -13.08
C GLY A 18 25.93 -29.90 -14.42
N MET A 19 24.96 -29.12 -14.90
CA MET A 19 24.11 -29.43 -16.06
C MET A 19 24.71 -28.94 -17.41
N GLN A 20 26.00 -28.94 -17.54
CA GLN A 20 26.69 -28.73 -18.83
C GLN A 20 27.29 -30.05 -19.30
N GLY A 21 26.66 -30.68 -20.31
CA GLY A 21 27.28 -31.80 -20.99
C GLY A 21 26.31 -32.80 -21.61
N GLU A 22 26.56 -33.09 -22.82
CA GLU A 22 25.92 -33.99 -23.74
C GLU A 22 25.59 -35.38 -23.12
N GLY A 23 24.36 -35.87 -23.34
CA GLY A 23 24.08 -37.34 -23.38
C GLY A 23 24.06 -38.08 -22.05
N MET A 24 23.74 -37.43 -20.91
CA MET A 24 23.51 -38.13 -19.64
C MET A 24 22.04 -38.49 -19.50
N ASN A 25 21.72 -39.75 -19.25
CA ASN A 25 20.48 -40.15 -18.60
C ASN A 25 20.38 -39.36 -17.29
N LEU A 26 19.57 -38.33 -17.27
CA LEU A 26 19.33 -37.50 -16.07
C LEU A 26 18.57 -38.42 -15.09
N ASN A 27 19.29 -38.98 -14.11
CA ASN A 27 18.63 -39.66 -13.02
C ASN A 27 17.86 -38.63 -12.20
N LEU A 28 16.58 -38.43 -12.53
CA LEU A 28 15.70 -37.45 -11.93
C LEU A 28 15.59 -37.63 -10.41
N ASN A 29 15.72 -38.87 -9.91
CA ASN A 29 15.73 -39.15 -8.48
C ASN A 29 16.80 -38.37 -7.73
N HIS A 30 18.03 -38.38 -8.22
CA HIS A 30 19.12 -37.67 -7.58
C HIS A 30 18.86 -36.13 -7.52
N ILE A 31 18.29 -35.60 -8.60
CA ILE A 31 17.96 -34.17 -8.67
C ILE A 31 16.79 -33.85 -7.74
N ILE A 32 15.75 -34.68 -7.73
CA ILE A 32 14.58 -34.53 -6.83
C ILE A 32 15.05 -34.59 -5.38
N ASP A 33 15.82 -35.58 -4.99
CA ASP A 33 16.30 -35.76 -3.63
C ASP A 33 17.19 -34.61 -3.17
N GLN A 34 18.02 -34.09 -4.06
CA GLN A 34 18.86 -32.93 -3.78
C GLN A 34 17.96 -31.68 -3.56
N VAL A 35 16.95 -31.46 -4.39
CA VAL A 35 16.00 -30.34 -4.25
C VAL A 35 15.19 -30.45 -2.95
N VAL A 36 14.70 -31.64 -2.63
CA VAL A 36 14.00 -31.93 -1.36
C VAL A 36 14.89 -31.57 -0.18
N LYS A 37 16.14 -32.00 -0.19
CA LYS A 37 17.09 -31.77 0.90
C LYS A 37 17.51 -30.29 1.03
N ASP A 38 17.79 -29.63 -0.10
CA ASP A 38 18.35 -28.26 -0.11
C ASP A 38 17.27 -27.19 0.06
N LYS A 39 16.06 -27.44 -0.39
CA LYS A 39 14.97 -26.45 -0.43
C LYS A 39 13.76 -26.81 0.45
N GLY A 40 13.73 -28.02 1.00
CA GLY A 40 12.64 -28.48 1.88
C GLY A 40 11.29 -28.64 1.16
N ILE A 41 11.29 -28.88 -0.16
CA ILE A 41 10.09 -29.11 -0.95
C ILE A 41 9.68 -30.56 -0.79
N ASP A 42 8.38 -30.83 -0.63
CA ASP A 42 7.88 -32.20 -0.54
C ASP A 42 8.14 -32.95 -1.87
N ARG A 43 8.68 -34.18 -1.77
CA ARG A 43 8.93 -35.04 -2.91
C ARG A 43 7.66 -35.29 -3.73
N ALA A 44 6.54 -35.55 -3.06
CA ALA A 44 5.27 -35.81 -3.71
C ALA A 44 4.83 -34.66 -4.62
N VAL A 45 4.98 -33.41 -4.17
CA VAL A 45 4.64 -32.21 -4.94
C VAL A 45 5.53 -32.06 -6.18
N LEU A 46 6.80 -32.46 -6.09
CA LEU A 46 7.71 -32.43 -7.24
C LEU A 46 7.35 -33.50 -8.27
N VAL A 47 7.03 -34.71 -7.82
CA VAL A 47 6.63 -35.84 -8.69
C VAL A 47 5.33 -35.50 -9.41
N GLU A 48 4.28 -35.08 -8.69
CA GLU A 48 3.00 -34.67 -9.26
C GLU A 48 3.15 -33.56 -10.32
N ALA A 49 3.99 -32.56 -10.03
CA ALA A 49 4.25 -31.50 -10.98
C ALA A 49 5.01 -31.97 -12.22
N LEU A 50 5.90 -32.98 -12.08
CA LEU A 50 6.61 -33.60 -13.20
C LEU A 50 5.67 -34.42 -14.07
N GLU A 51 4.83 -35.27 -13.48
CA GLU A 51 3.82 -36.08 -14.19
C GLU A 51 2.87 -35.18 -14.98
N ALA A 52 2.29 -34.15 -14.32
CA ALA A 52 1.38 -33.21 -14.97
C ALA A 52 2.03 -32.46 -16.15
N ALA A 53 3.30 -32.08 -16.02
CA ALA A 53 4.00 -31.34 -17.06
C ALA A 53 4.40 -32.22 -18.25
N VAL A 54 4.82 -33.46 -17.99
CA VAL A 54 5.11 -34.44 -19.06
C VAL A 54 3.82 -34.81 -19.78
N LEU A 55 2.73 -35.05 -19.07
CA LEU A 55 1.40 -35.27 -19.61
C LEU A 55 0.94 -34.09 -20.49
N SER A 56 1.08 -32.87 -20.04
CA SER A 56 0.75 -31.68 -20.83
C SER A 56 1.57 -31.57 -22.11
N ALA A 57 2.86 -31.90 -22.04
CA ALA A 57 3.74 -31.94 -23.22
C ALA A 57 3.37 -33.04 -24.20
N ALA A 58 2.99 -34.22 -23.70
CA ALA A 58 2.49 -35.35 -24.49
C ALA A 58 1.19 -34.98 -25.20
N ASN A 59 0.22 -34.47 -24.49
CA ASN A 59 -1.07 -34.03 -25.02
C ASN A 59 -0.91 -32.98 -26.12
N LYS A 60 -0.01 -32.04 -25.94
CA LYS A 60 0.32 -31.01 -26.96
C LYS A 60 0.91 -31.64 -28.23
N LYS A 61 1.77 -32.66 -28.09
CA LYS A 61 2.39 -33.35 -29.21
C LYS A 61 1.35 -34.14 -30.02
N TYR A 62 0.43 -34.83 -29.34
CA TYR A 62 -0.62 -35.62 -29.96
C TYR A 62 -1.95 -34.91 -30.17
N ARG A 63 -1.98 -33.55 -29.99
CA ARG A 63 -3.16 -32.70 -30.24
C ARG A 63 -4.41 -33.09 -29.45
N ASN A 64 -4.25 -33.67 -28.26
CA ASN A 64 -5.34 -34.20 -27.41
C ASN A 64 -6.24 -35.23 -28.09
N THR A 65 -5.70 -36.02 -29.03
CA THR A 65 -6.47 -37.08 -29.72
C THR A 65 -6.41 -38.42 -29.00
N ARG A 66 -5.50 -38.57 -28.04
CA ARG A 66 -5.23 -39.77 -27.29
C ARG A 66 -5.51 -39.57 -25.81
N ASP A 67 -5.94 -40.65 -25.15
CA ASP A 67 -6.05 -40.67 -23.69
C ASP A 67 -4.68 -41.09 -23.12
N LEU A 68 -4.02 -40.15 -22.40
CA LEU A 68 -2.65 -40.33 -21.95
C LEU A 68 -2.55 -40.12 -20.44
N GLU A 69 -1.78 -40.98 -19.79
CA GLU A 69 -1.36 -40.76 -18.40
C GLU A 69 0.16 -40.80 -18.28
N ALA A 70 0.70 -40.08 -17.29
CA ALA A 70 2.13 -40.01 -17.02
C ALA A 70 2.40 -40.42 -15.57
N HIS A 71 3.30 -41.40 -15.39
CA HIS A 71 3.66 -41.92 -14.08
C HIS A 71 5.18 -41.86 -13.86
N PHE A 72 5.58 -41.43 -12.69
CA PHE A 72 6.98 -41.39 -12.29
C PHE A 72 7.37 -42.70 -11.58
N TYR A 73 8.35 -43.37 -12.11
CA TYR A 73 8.87 -44.62 -11.53
C TYR A 73 10.16 -44.37 -10.75
N ASP A 74 10.09 -44.54 -9.44
CA ASP A 74 11.22 -44.33 -8.52
C ASP A 74 12.40 -45.25 -8.81
N GLU A 75 12.18 -46.47 -9.24
CA GLU A 75 13.23 -47.46 -9.51
C GLU A 75 14.11 -47.06 -10.69
N ILE A 76 13.53 -46.49 -11.72
CA ILE A 76 14.20 -46.08 -12.95
C ILE A 76 14.63 -44.64 -12.91
N GLY A 77 13.91 -43.81 -12.12
CA GLY A 77 14.11 -42.35 -12.05
C GLY A 77 13.65 -41.61 -13.31
N GLU A 78 12.63 -42.12 -13.98
CA GLU A 78 12.08 -41.54 -15.22
C GLU A 78 10.55 -41.46 -15.16
N VAL A 79 9.97 -40.57 -15.97
CA VAL A 79 8.52 -40.45 -16.15
C VAL A 79 8.15 -41.25 -17.43
N GLU A 80 7.30 -42.23 -17.26
CA GLU A 80 6.74 -42.99 -18.37
C GLU A 80 5.35 -42.50 -18.74
N VAL A 81 5.02 -42.53 -20.01
CA VAL A 81 3.71 -42.14 -20.53
C VAL A 81 3.00 -43.38 -21.07
N PHE A 82 1.76 -43.55 -20.65
CA PHE A 82 0.88 -44.61 -21.07
C PHE A 82 -0.26 -44.03 -21.89
N GLU A 83 -0.61 -44.73 -22.96
CA GLU A 83 -1.79 -44.47 -23.77
C GLU A 83 -2.86 -45.47 -23.38
N PHE A 84 -4.03 -45.00 -23.03
CA PHE A 84 -5.17 -45.81 -22.68
C PHE A 84 -6.11 -45.94 -23.89
N VAL A 85 -6.41 -47.16 -24.28
CA VAL A 85 -7.33 -47.47 -25.36
C VAL A 85 -8.43 -48.37 -24.84
N THR A 86 -9.66 -48.18 -25.30
CA THR A 86 -10.80 -49.03 -24.93
C THR A 86 -10.92 -50.16 -25.90
N VAL A 87 -11.11 -51.40 -25.38
CA VAL A 87 -11.27 -52.59 -26.19
C VAL A 87 -12.70 -52.65 -26.72
N VAL A 88 -12.84 -52.75 -28.05
CA VAL A 88 -14.12 -52.78 -28.76
C VAL A 88 -14.18 -53.95 -29.76
N GLU A 89 -15.38 -54.34 -30.19
CA GLU A 89 -15.55 -55.34 -31.24
C GLU A 89 -15.30 -54.79 -32.64
N GLU A 90 -15.66 -53.49 -32.87
CA GLU A 90 -15.42 -52.79 -34.13
C GLU A 90 -14.79 -51.40 -33.80
N VAL A 91 -13.61 -51.14 -34.35
CA VAL A 91 -12.87 -49.90 -34.11
C VAL A 91 -13.44 -48.73 -34.94
N GLU A 92 -14.06 -47.73 -34.29
CA GLU A 92 -14.51 -46.51 -34.93
C GLU A 92 -13.39 -45.44 -34.91
N ASN A 93 -12.63 -45.36 -33.80
CA ASN A 93 -11.57 -44.40 -33.62
C ASN A 93 -10.25 -45.08 -33.23
N SER A 94 -9.38 -45.29 -34.21
CA SER A 94 -8.07 -45.97 -34.02
C SER A 94 -7.10 -45.26 -33.05
N TYR A 95 -7.44 -44.08 -32.51
CA TYR A 95 -6.65 -43.37 -31.49
C TYR A 95 -7.13 -43.63 -30.07
N GLN A 96 -8.33 -44.18 -29.86
CA GLN A 96 -8.92 -44.40 -28.55
C GLN A 96 -9.45 -45.81 -28.37
N GLU A 97 -9.50 -46.58 -29.44
CA GLU A 97 -10.07 -47.91 -29.46
C GLU A 97 -9.12 -48.93 -30.09
N ILE A 98 -9.17 -50.18 -29.60
CA ILE A 98 -8.42 -51.30 -30.10
C ILE A 98 -9.36 -52.50 -30.30
N ASP A 99 -9.12 -53.28 -31.37
CA ASP A 99 -9.85 -54.51 -31.62
C ASP A 99 -9.57 -55.56 -30.56
N LEU A 100 -10.60 -56.36 -30.18
CA LEU A 100 -10.47 -57.42 -29.16
C LEU A 100 -9.38 -58.41 -29.51
N GLY A 101 -9.18 -58.76 -30.80
CA GLY A 101 -8.16 -59.72 -31.23
C GLY A 101 -6.74 -59.15 -31.01
N GLU A 102 -6.51 -57.86 -31.33
CA GLU A 102 -5.23 -57.22 -31.09
C GLU A 102 -4.99 -57.02 -29.60
N ALA A 103 -6.03 -56.69 -28.81
CA ALA A 103 -5.94 -56.52 -27.37
C ALA A 103 -5.58 -57.83 -26.65
N GLN A 104 -6.13 -58.95 -27.06
CA GLN A 104 -5.84 -60.29 -26.51
C GLN A 104 -4.41 -60.79 -26.85
N GLU A 105 -3.77 -60.28 -27.90
CA GLU A 105 -2.34 -60.54 -28.14
C GLU A 105 -1.43 -59.88 -27.10
N ILE A 106 -1.89 -58.77 -26.46
CA ILE A 106 -1.14 -58.01 -25.45
C ILE A 106 -1.46 -58.55 -24.05
N ASP A 107 -2.75 -58.72 -23.74
CA ASP A 107 -3.25 -59.27 -22.48
C ASP A 107 -4.38 -60.27 -22.76
N PRO A 108 -4.14 -61.58 -22.56
CA PRO A 108 -5.11 -62.62 -22.89
C PRO A 108 -6.42 -62.63 -22.11
N ASP A 109 -6.43 -61.92 -20.95
CA ASP A 109 -7.59 -61.86 -20.03
C ASP A 109 -8.51 -60.67 -20.26
N VAL A 110 -8.27 -59.87 -21.33
CA VAL A 110 -9.02 -58.65 -21.65
C VAL A 110 -10.38 -58.94 -22.26
N GLU A 111 -11.42 -58.22 -21.80
CA GLU A 111 -12.79 -58.30 -22.30
C GLU A 111 -13.19 -56.98 -23.03
N VAL A 112 -14.25 -57.04 -23.85
CA VAL A 112 -14.80 -55.85 -24.53
C VAL A 112 -15.32 -54.84 -23.49
N GLY A 113 -14.85 -53.62 -23.59
CA GLY A 113 -15.15 -52.52 -22.66
C GLY A 113 -14.04 -52.25 -21.64
N ASP A 114 -13.01 -53.08 -21.58
CA ASP A 114 -11.85 -52.82 -20.72
C ASP A 114 -10.95 -51.73 -21.31
N SER A 115 -10.22 -51.06 -20.43
CA SER A 115 -9.23 -50.06 -20.80
C SER A 115 -7.82 -50.66 -20.70
N LEU A 116 -7.13 -50.69 -21.81
CA LEU A 116 -5.78 -51.24 -21.91
C LEU A 116 -4.75 -50.13 -21.95
N GLY A 117 -3.84 -50.09 -20.95
CA GLY A 117 -2.74 -49.13 -20.88
C GLY A 117 -1.51 -49.63 -21.64
N MET A 118 -1.16 -48.97 -22.73
CA MET A 118 0.03 -49.27 -23.52
C MET A 118 1.13 -48.29 -23.25
N LYS A 119 2.34 -48.81 -22.92
CA LYS A 119 3.51 -47.97 -22.73
C LYS A 119 3.95 -47.34 -24.05
N MET A 120 4.05 -46.02 -24.09
CA MET A 120 4.52 -45.31 -25.28
C MET A 120 6.04 -45.45 -25.45
N ASP A 121 6.52 -45.45 -26.71
CA ASP A 121 7.94 -45.55 -27.02
C ASP A 121 8.74 -44.41 -26.38
N ALA A 122 9.60 -44.77 -25.42
CA ALA A 122 10.44 -43.85 -24.64
C ALA A 122 11.38 -43.02 -25.53
N SER A 123 11.82 -43.56 -26.69
CA SER A 123 12.77 -42.87 -27.58
C SER A 123 12.21 -41.56 -28.14
N SER A 124 10.91 -41.47 -28.35
CA SER A 124 10.21 -40.33 -28.90
C SER A 124 9.93 -39.25 -27.85
N PHE A 125 9.97 -39.59 -26.55
CA PHE A 125 9.59 -38.72 -25.44
C PHE A 125 10.74 -38.35 -24.51
N SER A 126 11.78 -39.15 -24.37
CA SER A 126 12.83 -38.99 -23.37
C SER A 126 13.46 -37.58 -23.38
N ARG A 127 13.72 -37.01 -24.55
CA ARG A 127 14.27 -35.66 -24.67
C ARG A 127 13.29 -34.59 -24.27
N ILE A 128 12.01 -34.73 -24.64
CA ILE A 128 10.95 -33.77 -24.27
C ILE A 128 10.68 -33.85 -22.78
N ALA A 129 10.56 -35.07 -22.24
CA ALA A 129 10.38 -35.33 -20.82
C ALA A 129 11.52 -34.74 -19.97
N ALA A 130 12.78 -34.99 -20.37
CA ALA A 130 13.94 -34.44 -19.66
C ALA A 130 14.00 -32.91 -19.67
N GLN A 131 13.71 -32.26 -20.79
CA GLN A 131 13.65 -30.79 -20.87
C GLN A 131 12.50 -30.23 -20.05
N THR A 132 11.33 -30.85 -20.11
CA THR A 132 10.15 -30.43 -19.34
C THR A 132 10.40 -30.64 -17.85
N ALA A 133 10.95 -31.78 -17.45
CA ALA A 133 11.32 -32.06 -16.07
C ALA A 133 12.27 -31.00 -15.50
N LYS A 134 13.35 -30.70 -16.23
CA LYS A 134 14.29 -29.63 -15.85
C LYS A 134 13.57 -28.29 -15.63
N GLN A 135 12.68 -27.90 -16.54
CA GLN A 135 11.97 -26.65 -16.47
C GLN A 135 11.00 -26.59 -15.28
N VAL A 136 10.29 -27.69 -15.01
CA VAL A 136 9.36 -27.83 -13.88
C VAL A 136 10.10 -27.77 -12.55
N ILE A 137 11.19 -28.52 -12.40
CA ILE A 137 12.01 -28.48 -11.18
C ILE A 137 12.50 -27.07 -10.91
N ILE A 138 13.05 -26.38 -11.91
CA ILE A 138 13.50 -25.00 -11.75
C ILE A 138 12.34 -24.06 -11.36
N GLN A 139 11.16 -24.29 -11.94
CA GLN A 139 9.98 -23.49 -11.59
C GLN A 139 9.51 -23.73 -10.16
N LYS A 140 9.44 -24.99 -9.72
CA LYS A 140 9.04 -25.37 -8.35
C LYS A 140 10.04 -24.88 -7.30
N VAL A 141 11.34 -24.97 -7.60
CA VAL A 141 12.39 -24.38 -6.71
C VAL A 141 12.20 -22.88 -6.57
N ARG A 142 11.98 -22.17 -7.67
CA ARG A 142 11.73 -20.72 -7.62
C ARG A 142 10.43 -20.37 -6.87
N GLU A 143 9.41 -21.20 -6.99
CA GLU A 143 8.13 -21.03 -6.29
C GLU A 143 8.33 -21.19 -4.78
N ALA A 144 8.99 -22.26 -4.34
CA ALA A 144 9.32 -22.48 -2.94
C ALA A 144 10.23 -21.39 -2.34
N GLU A 145 11.25 -20.94 -3.08
CA GLU A 145 12.09 -19.81 -2.66
C GLU A 145 11.27 -18.53 -2.45
N ARG A 146 10.30 -18.25 -3.35
CA ARG A 146 9.39 -17.11 -3.23
C ARG A 146 8.46 -17.23 -2.03
N GLU A 147 7.93 -18.42 -1.80
CA GLU A 147 7.10 -18.69 -0.62
C GLU A 147 7.88 -18.50 0.68
N GLY A 148 9.10 -19.03 0.74
CA GLY A 148 9.99 -18.84 1.88
C GLY A 148 10.29 -17.37 2.16
N VAL A 149 10.62 -16.59 1.12
CA VAL A 149 10.82 -15.15 1.25
C VAL A 149 9.53 -14.44 1.69
N CYS A 150 8.37 -14.83 1.12
CA CYS A 150 7.09 -14.25 1.49
C CYS A 150 6.77 -14.49 2.97
N LYS A 151 7.01 -15.70 3.47
CA LYS A 151 6.81 -16.05 4.88
C LYS A 151 7.74 -15.25 5.79
N GLU A 152 9.05 -15.21 5.48
CA GLU A 152 10.04 -14.42 6.23
C GLU A 152 9.63 -12.96 6.38
N PHE A 153 9.17 -12.32 5.28
CA PHE A 153 8.78 -10.91 5.33
C PHE A 153 7.38 -10.66 5.89
N LYS A 154 6.49 -11.67 5.86
CA LYS A 154 5.20 -11.58 6.59
C LYS A 154 5.40 -11.53 8.10
N ASP A 155 6.34 -12.29 8.61
CA ASP A 155 6.68 -12.27 10.05
C ASP A 155 7.33 -10.94 10.47
N ARG A 156 7.88 -10.20 9.50
CA ARG A 156 8.49 -8.88 9.68
C ARG A 156 7.58 -7.71 9.28
N LEU A 157 6.29 -7.99 9.09
CA LEU A 157 5.31 -6.94 8.82
C LEU A 157 5.29 -5.93 9.98
N GLY A 158 5.35 -4.65 9.66
CA GLY A 158 5.41 -3.62 10.70
C GLY A 158 6.84 -3.17 11.07
N GLU A 159 7.88 -3.83 10.60
CA GLU A 159 9.26 -3.41 10.83
C GLU A 159 9.75 -2.36 9.85
N VAL A 160 10.78 -1.64 10.26
CA VAL A 160 11.55 -0.75 9.37
C VAL A 160 12.72 -1.50 8.76
N VAL A 161 12.78 -1.54 7.44
CA VAL A 161 13.86 -2.17 6.68
C VAL A 161 14.70 -1.15 5.94
N ASN A 162 16.00 -1.40 5.92
CA ASN A 162 16.94 -0.63 5.11
C ASN A 162 17.12 -1.30 3.75
N GLY A 163 16.99 -0.54 2.66
CA GLY A 163 17.18 -1.07 1.31
C GLY A 163 17.86 -0.05 0.40
N ILE A 164 18.48 -0.56 -0.66
CA ILE A 164 19.18 0.25 -1.66
C ILE A 164 18.25 0.48 -2.85
N VAL A 165 18.13 1.73 -3.29
CA VAL A 165 17.36 2.10 -4.48
C VAL A 165 18.01 1.50 -5.72
N ARG A 166 17.29 0.62 -6.42
CA ARG A 166 17.76 0.02 -7.67
C ARG A 166 17.32 0.81 -8.90
N ARG A 167 16.03 1.12 -9.00
CA ARG A 167 15.47 1.79 -10.18
C ARG A 167 14.09 2.38 -9.88
N TYR A 168 13.65 3.25 -10.76
CA TYR A 168 12.25 3.68 -10.85
C TYR A 168 11.51 2.89 -11.93
N ALA A 169 10.28 2.52 -11.66
CA ALA A 169 9.38 1.86 -12.60
C ALA A 169 8.00 2.50 -12.53
N ARG A 170 7.61 3.25 -13.55
CA ARG A 170 6.30 3.94 -13.63
C ARG A 170 5.98 4.86 -12.45
N GLY A 171 7.00 5.51 -11.88
CA GLY A 171 6.86 6.38 -10.71
C GLY A 171 7.07 5.66 -9.38
N ASP A 172 6.96 4.35 -9.33
CA ASP A 172 7.27 3.54 -8.17
C ASP A 172 8.77 3.32 -8.05
N LEU A 173 9.25 3.21 -6.82
CA LEU A 173 10.65 3.02 -6.51
C LEU A 173 10.90 1.57 -6.11
N ILE A 174 11.80 0.90 -6.82
CA ILE A 174 12.18 -0.47 -6.51
C ILE A 174 13.47 -0.45 -5.69
N LYS A 175 13.40 -1.10 -4.52
CA LYS A 175 14.48 -1.20 -3.55
C LYS A 175 14.95 -2.65 -3.43
N ASP A 176 16.24 -2.81 -3.30
CA ASP A 176 16.87 -4.10 -3.00
C ASP A 176 17.02 -4.26 -1.48
N LEU A 177 16.47 -5.32 -0.94
CA LEU A 177 16.59 -5.70 0.46
C LEU A 177 17.67 -6.79 0.68
N GLY A 178 18.46 -7.12 -0.35
CA GLY A 178 19.50 -8.16 -0.36
C GLY A 178 19.01 -9.47 -0.95
N ARG A 179 17.97 -10.08 -0.39
CA ARG A 179 17.40 -11.36 -0.87
C ARG A 179 16.27 -11.18 -1.89
N THR A 180 15.60 -10.02 -1.86
CA THR A 180 14.44 -9.73 -2.69
C THR A 180 14.30 -8.25 -2.98
N GLU A 181 13.56 -7.92 -4.03
CA GLU A 181 13.18 -6.54 -4.34
C GLU A 181 11.88 -6.18 -3.59
N ALA A 182 11.81 -4.95 -3.11
CA ALA A 182 10.61 -4.37 -2.50
C ALA A 182 10.15 -3.15 -3.27
N LEU A 183 8.84 -2.90 -3.26
CA LEU A 183 8.20 -1.81 -3.96
C LEU A 183 7.86 -0.69 -2.96
N LEU A 184 8.30 0.53 -3.23
CA LEU A 184 7.81 1.75 -2.59
C LEU A 184 6.95 2.51 -3.62
N PRO A 185 5.60 2.32 -3.57
CA PRO A 185 4.68 2.95 -4.51
C PRO A 185 4.75 4.47 -4.44
N HIS A 186 4.46 5.15 -5.54
CA HIS A 186 4.50 6.61 -5.62
C HIS A 186 3.67 7.29 -4.50
N ARG A 187 2.48 6.76 -4.18
CA ARG A 187 1.60 7.26 -3.12
C ARG A 187 2.20 7.12 -1.70
N GLU A 188 3.13 6.19 -1.52
CA GLU A 188 3.82 5.92 -0.26
C GLU A 188 5.20 6.62 -0.17
N GLN A 189 5.55 7.39 -1.20
CA GLN A 189 6.73 8.24 -1.22
C GLN A 189 6.38 9.62 -0.66
N VAL A 190 7.35 10.25 0.00
CA VAL A 190 7.19 11.61 0.49
C VAL A 190 7.55 12.59 -0.64
N PRO A 191 6.67 13.53 -1.04
CA PRO A 191 6.87 14.36 -2.22
C PRO A 191 8.15 15.22 -2.23
N ARG A 192 8.69 15.49 -1.05
CA ARG A 192 9.91 16.29 -0.89
C ARG A 192 11.20 15.47 -0.87
N GLU A 193 11.08 14.15 -0.82
CA GLU A 193 12.21 13.24 -0.81
C GLU A 193 12.58 12.83 -2.23
N ASN A 194 13.77 13.21 -2.66
CA ASN A 194 14.32 12.77 -3.94
C ASN A 194 15.37 11.70 -3.69
N TYR A 195 15.20 10.54 -4.33
CA TYR A 195 16.11 9.42 -4.22
C TYR A 195 16.86 9.21 -5.54
N ARG A 196 18.11 8.81 -5.44
CA ARG A 196 18.92 8.40 -6.59
C ARG A 196 19.18 6.89 -6.53
N GLN A 197 19.50 6.32 -7.67
CA GLN A 197 19.97 4.94 -7.71
C GLN A 197 21.23 4.80 -6.85
N GLY A 198 21.25 3.79 -5.99
CA GLY A 198 22.33 3.54 -5.03
C GLY A 198 22.09 4.14 -3.64
N ASP A 199 21.10 5.02 -3.46
CA ASP A 199 20.79 5.59 -2.15
C ASP A 199 20.28 4.51 -1.20
N ARG A 200 20.70 4.59 0.05
CA ARG A 200 20.15 3.80 1.14
C ARG A 200 18.95 4.51 1.74
N VAL A 201 17.85 3.81 1.84
CA VAL A 201 16.59 4.38 2.34
C VAL A 201 15.95 3.41 3.31
N ARG A 202 15.60 3.89 4.50
CA ARG A 202 14.77 3.16 5.46
C ARG A 202 13.30 3.30 5.07
N ALA A 203 12.51 2.25 5.21
CA ALA A 203 11.08 2.30 4.98
C ALA A 203 10.36 1.22 5.81
N TYR A 204 9.12 1.49 6.13
CA TYR A 204 8.24 0.61 6.88
C TYR A 204 7.62 -0.44 5.95
N ILE A 205 7.59 -1.70 6.37
CA ILE A 205 6.89 -2.76 5.64
C ILE A 205 5.40 -2.64 5.93
N SER A 206 4.66 -2.12 4.96
CA SER A 206 3.21 -1.89 5.10
C SER A 206 2.38 -3.11 4.72
N ASP A 207 2.86 -3.93 3.78
CA ASP A 207 2.14 -5.11 3.31
C ASP A 207 3.09 -6.10 2.60
N VAL A 208 2.73 -7.39 2.64
CA VAL A 208 3.45 -8.45 1.95
C VAL A 208 2.46 -9.35 1.24
N ARG A 209 2.48 -9.35 -0.09
CA ARG A 209 1.55 -10.10 -0.94
C ARG A 209 2.29 -11.12 -1.78
N MET A 210 1.62 -12.23 -2.07
CA MET A 210 2.08 -13.15 -3.09
C MET A 210 1.48 -12.72 -4.43
N ALA A 211 2.32 -12.41 -5.40
CA ALA A 211 1.92 -12.09 -6.76
C ALA A 211 2.45 -13.16 -7.74
N THR A 212 1.88 -13.21 -8.94
CA THR A 212 2.25 -14.20 -9.99
C THR A 212 3.74 -14.22 -10.33
N LYS A 213 4.43 -13.07 -10.15
CA LYS A 213 5.88 -12.94 -10.41
C LYS A 213 6.76 -13.07 -9.16
N GLY A 214 6.18 -13.38 -7.99
CA GLY A 214 6.89 -13.55 -6.72
C GLY A 214 6.37 -12.68 -5.59
N PRO A 215 6.98 -12.72 -4.39
CA PRO A 215 6.57 -11.92 -3.25
C PRO A 215 6.69 -10.43 -3.58
N GLN A 216 5.63 -9.69 -3.31
CA GLN A 216 5.59 -8.25 -3.45
C GLN A 216 5.58 -7.64 -2.06
N ILE A 217 6.73 -7.15 -1.63
CA ILE A 217 6.89 -6.43 -0.36
C ILE A 217 6.60 -4.98 -0.63
N ILE A 218 5.56 -4.45 0.00
CA ILE A 218 5.15 -3.06 -0.15
C ILE A 218 5.72 -2.26 1.01
N LEU A 219 6.44 -1.23 0.67
CA LEU A 219 7.07 -0.32 1.62
C LEU A 219 6.32 1.01 1.67
N SER A 220 6.37 1.68 2.82
CA SER A 220 5.83 3.01 3.01
C SER A 220 6.83 3.93 3.72
N ARG A 221 6.87 5.19 3.27
CA ARG A 221 7.53 6.30 3.96
C ARG A 221 6.52 7.32 4.52
N THR A 222 5.25 7.16 4.15
CA THR A 222 4.15 8.04 4.60
C THR A 222 3.44 7.51 5.84
N HIS A 223 3.53 6.21 6.12
CA HIS A 223 2.83 5.58 7.23
C HIS A 223 3.27 6.12 8.60
N PRO A 224 2.32 6.45 9.52
CA PRO A 224 2.65 6.97 10.86
C PRO A 224 3.54 6.03 11.68
N ALA A 225 3.36 4.72 11.56
CA ALA A 225 4.14 3.73 12.28
C ALA A 225 5.65 3.78 11.95
N LEU A 226 6.03 4.30 10.77
CA LEU A 226 7.45 4.56 10.47
C LEU A 226 8.08 5.44 11.54
N LEU A 227 7.37 6.48 11.99
CA LEU A 227 7.87 7.41 13.00
C LEU A 227 8.03 6.70 14.36
N ILE A 228 7.08 5.85 14.74
CA ILE A 228 7.14 5.06 15.98
C ILE A 228 8.38 4.17 15.97
N GLU A 229 8.59 3.43 14.89
CA GLU A 229 9.73 2.51 14.78
C GLU A 229 11.07 3.27 14.75
N LEU A 230 11.13 4.45 14.14
CA LEU A 230 12.34 5.28 14.19
C LEU A 230 12.64 5.75 15.61
N PHE A 231 11.62 6.13 16.40
CA PHE A 231 11.81 6.46 17.82
C PHE A 231 12.24 5.25 18.64
N LYS A 232 11.67 4.06 18.40
CA LYS A 232 12.13 2.82 19.08
C LYS A 232 13.61 2.52 18.81
N MET A 233 14.10 2.86 17.61
CA MET A 233 15.51 2.65 17.26
C MET A 233 16.45 3.65 17.90
N GLU A 234 16.00 4.89 18.12
CA GLU A 234 16.83 6.00 18.63
C GLU A 234 16.73 6.20 20.16
N VAL A 235 15.62 5.75 20.77
CA VAL A 235 15.28 6.00 22.18
C VAL A 235 15.17 4.68 22.93
N PRO A 236 16.18 4.31 23.74
CA PRO A 236 16.16 3.07 24.51
C PRO A 236 14.92 2.94 25.40
N GLU A 237 14.51 4.01 26.05
CA GLU A 237 13.35 4.05 26.96
C GLU A 237 12.04 3.71 26.24
N VAL A 238 11.94 4.02 24.92
CA VAL A 238 10.81 3.61 24.06
C VAL A 238 10.93 2.15 23.66
N SER A 239 12.16 1.69 23.36
CA SER A 239 12.42 0.29 23.00
C SER A 239 12.16 -0.67 24.17
N GLU A 240 12.46 -0.25 25.40
CA GLU A 240 12.25 -1.00 26.64
C GLU A 240 10.79 -0.91 27.15
N GLY A 241 9.96 -0.05 26.54
CA GLY A 241 8.55 0.13 26.91
C GLY A 241 8.34 0.98 28.16
N ILE A 242 9.37 1.68 28.67
CA ILE A 242 9.26 2.63 29.78
C ILE A 242 8.50 3.87 29.31
N VAL A 243 8.84 4.35 28.10
CA VAL A 243 8.13 5.43 27.41
C VAL A 243 7.29 4.84 26.29
N GLU A 244 6.01 5.10 26.30
CA GLU A 244 5.07 4.62 25.29
C GLU A 244 4.62 5.77 24.39
N ILE A 245 4.61 5.56 23.06
CA ILE A 245 4.02 6.48 22.09
C ILE A 245 2.55 6.10 21.93
N LYS A 246 1.64 6.87 22.55
CA LYS A 246 0.20 6.62 22.58
C LYS A 246 -0.51 7.01 21.29
N ALA A 247 -0.09 8.08 20.65
CA ALA A 247 -0.70 8.57 19.41
C ALA A 247 0.32 9.25 18.52
N VAL A 248 0.07 9.18 17.21
CA VAL A 248 0.89 9.83 16.18
C VAL A 248 -0.02 10.47 15.14
N SER A 249 0.22 11.73 14.87
CA SER A 249 -0.38 12.46 13.75
C SER A 249 0.71 13.01 12.85
N ARG A 250 0.64 12.72 11.54
CA ARG A 250 1.72 13.02 10.62
C ARG A 250 1.22 13.57 9.29
N GLU A 251 1.88 14.62 8.82
CA GLU A 251 1.86 15.09 7.44
C GLU A 251 3.24 14.86 6.83
N PRO A 252 3.41 13.76 6.06
CA PRO A 252 4.71 13.31 5.59
C PRO A 252 5.52 14.38 4.88
N GLY A 253 6.77 14.55 5.29
CA GLY A 253 7.71 15.55 4.75
C GLY A 253 7.45 16.98 5.18
N SER A 254 6.49 17.23 6.08
CA SER A 254 6.18 18.56 6.60
C SER A 254 6.33 18.61 8.12
N ARG A 255 5.38 18.05 8.84
CA ARG A 255 5.33 18.07 10.30
C ARG A 255 4.61 16.85 10.85
N ALA A 256 5.04 16.40 12.02
CA ALA A 256 4.39 15.33 12.78
C ALA A 256 4.25 15.75 14.24
N LYS A 257 3.24 15.19 14.93
CA LYS A 257 3.08 15.29 16.38
C LYS A 257 3.02 13.88 16.94
N ILE A 258 3.72 13.64 18.04
CA ILE A 258 3.67 12.38 18.79
C ILE A 258 3.27 12.65 20.24
N ALA A 259 2.38 11.82 20.76
CA ALA A 259 1.97 11.86 22.15
C ALA A 259 2.64 10.73 22.92
N VAL A 260 3.40 11.08 23.94
CA VAL A 260 4.20 10.16 24.73
C VAL A 260 3.76 10.11 26.18
N LEU A 261 3.87 8.93 26.78
CA LEU A 261 3.56 8.70 28.19
C LEU A 261 4.68 7.84 28.79
N SER A 262 5.11 8.17 30.00
CA SER A 262 6.00 7.29 30.76
C SER A 262 5.19 6.43 31.76
N SER A 263 5.52 5.17 31.84
CA SER A 263 5.04 4.25 32.89
C SER A 263 5.78 4.44 34.20
N ASP A 264 7.00 5.02 34.15
CA ASP A 264 7.81 5.32 35.31
C ASP A 264 7.70 6.84 35.63
N PRO A 265 7.24 7.22 36.84
CA PRO A 265 7.10 8.63 37.21
C PRO A 265 8.45 9.39 37.31
N ASP A 266 9.56 8.68 37.45
CA ASP A 266 10.89 9.29 37.54
C ASP A 266 11.49 9.58 36.14
N VAL A 267 10.84 9.12 35.07
CA VAL A 267 11.30 9.31 33.69
C VAL A 267 10.46 10.37 32.98
N ASP A 268 11.07 11.48 32.58
CA ASP A 268 10.44 12.47 31.70
C ASP A 268 10.33 11.92 30.27
N PRO A 269 9.10 11.62 29.76
CA PRO A 269 8.93 11.03 28.44
C PRO A 269 9.33 11.96 27.30
N ILE A 270 9.14 13.28 27.44
CA ILE A 270 9.57 14.27 26.44
C ILE A 270 11.07 14.35 26.42
N GLY A 271 11.72 14.52 27.58
CA GLY A 271 13.17 14.61 27.70
C GLY A 271 13.87 13.36 27.15
N ALA A 272 13.33 12.15 27.41
CA ALA A 272 13.84 10.90 26.87
C ALA A 272 13.82 10.87 25.33
N CYS A 273 12.71 11.28 24.71
CA CYS A 273 12.57 11.33 23.27
C CYS A 273 13.37 12.44 22.60
N VAL A 274 13.48 13.59 23.23
CA VAL A 274 14.29 14.73 22.73
C VAL A 274 15.78 14.41 22.82
N GLY A 275 16.20 13.85 23.96
CA GLY A 275 17.61 13.55 24.25
C GLY A 275 18.45 14.80 24.55
N MET A 276 19.70 14.57 24.88
CA MET A 276 20.61 15.67 25.21
C MET A 276 20.75 16.67 24.05
N ARG A 277 20.41 17.92 24.30
CA ARG A 277 20.42 19.00 23.29
C ARG A 277 19.62 18.69 22.02
N GLY A 278 18.62 17.84 22.12
CA GLY A 278 17.78 17.43 20.99
C GLY A 278 18.42 16.42 20.03
N ALA A 279 19.50 15.75 20.43
CA ALA A 279 20.23 14.87 19.51
C ALA A 279 19.38 13.70 18.99
N ARG A 280 18.57 13.05 19.85
CA ARG A 280 17.76 11.89 19.46
C ARG A 280 16.66 12.31 18.47
N VAL A 281 15.87 13.33 18.78
CA VAL A 281 14.84 13.83 17.86
C VAL A 281 15.44 14.33 16.55
N GLN A 282 16.64 14.95 16.60
CA GLN A 282 17.33 15.44 15.40
C GLN A 282 17.79 14.30 14.49
N ASN A 283 18.17 13.14 15.03
CA ASN A 283 18.48 11.94 14.24
C ASN A 283 17.24 11.46 13.48
N VAL A 284 16.07 11.41 14.14
CA VAL A 284 14.82 11.05 13.50
C VAL A 284 14.41 12.08 12.43
N VAL A 285 14.51 13.38 12.75
CA VAL A 285 14.26 14.48 11.79
C VAL A 285 15.16 14.36 10.55
N SER A 286 16.44 14.02 10.76
CA SER A 286 17.41 13.86 9.68
C SER A 286 17.09 12.65 8.80
N GLU A 287 16.66 11.53 9.39
CA GLU A 287 16.20 10.35 8.64
C GLU A 287 14.96 10.68 7.79
N LEU A 288 14.05 11.50 8.30
CA LEU A 288 12.85 11.99 7.61
C LEU A 288 13.09 13.24 6.75
N ARG A 289 14.36 13.55 6.49
CA ARG A 289 14.81 14.64 5.61
C ARG A 289 14.23 16.01 5.96
N GLY A 290 14.14 16.32 7.26
CA GLY A 290 13.75 17.63 7.76
C GLY A 290 12.27 17.76 8.12
N GLU A 291 11.53 16.69 8.24
CA GLU A 291 10.17 16.70 8.79
C GLU A 291 10.22 17.14 10.26
N LYS A 292 9.48 18.19 10.61
CA LYS A 292 9.46 18.72 11.98
C LYS A 292 8.65 17.79 12.88
N ILE A 293 9.13 17.53 14.08
CA ILE A 293 8.48 16.63 15.03
C ILE A 293 8.22 17.38 16.35
N ASP A 294 6.95 17.45 16.74
CA ASP A 294 6.51 17.95 18.03
C ASP A 294 6.24 16.77 18.96
N ILE A 295 6.87 16.78 20.14
CA ILE A 295 6.71 15.74 21.15
C ILE A 295 5.88 16.31 22.29
N ILE A 296 4.80 15.61 22.66
CA ILE A 296 3.74 16.12 23.53
C ILE A 296 3.47 15.07 24.60
N ASN A 297 3.24 15.51 25.85
CA ASN A 297 2.76 14.61 26.90
C ASN A 297 1.34 14.17 26.60
N TRP A 298 1.13 12.85 26.65
CA TRP A 298 -0.20 12.29 26.63
C TRP A 298 -0.82 12.30 28.04
N THR A 299 -2.07 12.70 28.13
CA THR A 299 -2.85 12.63 29.36
C THR A 299 -4.24 12.05 29.07
N PRO A 300 -4.88 11.34 30.02
CA PRO A 300 -6.23 10.86 29.84
C PRO A 300 -7.29 11.96 29.84
N ASP A 301 -6.96 13.12 30.38
CA ASP A 301 -7.78 14.33 30.34
C ASP A 301 -7.70 14.95 28.94
N ILE A 302 -8.78 14.86 28.18
CA ILE A 302 -8.83 15.31 26.79
C ILE A 302 -8.59 16.81 26.63
N ALA A 303 -9.09 17.62 27.58
CA ALA A 303 -8.89 19.07 27.54
C ALA A 303 -7.40 19.42 27.67
N ARG A 304 -6.73 18.83 28.67
CA ARG A 304 -5.27 19.02 28.85
C ARG A 304 -4.47 18.46 27.71
N PHE A 305 -4.86 17.30 27.18
CA PHE A 305 -4.19 16.70 26.04
C PHE A 305 -4.29 17.58 24.79
N ALA A 306 -5.48 18.11 24.51
CA ALA A 306 -5.69 19.01 23.37
C ALA A 306 -4.94 20.34 23.51
N CYS A 307 -4.90 20.91 24.72
CA CYS A 307 -4.04 22.10 24.97
C CYS A 307 -2.58 21.81 24.64
N SER A 308 -2.05 20.69 25.11
CA SER A 308 -0.69 20.27 24.81
C SER A 308 -0.48 20.02 23.30
N ALA A 309 -1.50 19.47 22.63
CA ALA A 309 -1.48 19.17 21.21
C ALA A 309 -1.44 20.41 20.32
N LEU A 310 -1.98 21.56 20.76
CA LEU A 310 -1.91 22.83 20.05
C LEU A 310 -0.56 23.56 20.21
N SER A 311 0.30 23.07 21.14
CA SER A 311 1.63 23.65 21.27
C SER A 311 2.29 23.94 19.89
N PRO A 312 2.97 25.11 19.73
CA PRO A 312 3.45 26.06 20.74
C PRO A 312 2.44 27.17 21.11
N ALA A 313 1.19 27.15 20.63
CA ALA A 313 0.17 28.12 21.02
C ALA A 313 -0.32 27.86 22.45
N GLU A 314 -0.56 28.90 23.20
CA GLU A 314 -1.15 28.85 24.54
C GLU A 314 -2.67 28.95 24.43
N VAL A 315 -3.38 28.10 25.16
CA VAL A 315 -4.85 28.05 25.18
C VAL A 315 -5.33 28.62 26.50
N THR A 316 -6.23 29.58 26.43
CA THR A 316 -6.78 30.27 27.63
C THR A 316 -7.94 29.48 28.22
N ARG A 317 -8.87 29.01 27.42
CA ARG A 317 -10.05 28.24 27.84
C ARG A 317 -10.32 27.09 26.87
N VAL A 318 -10.94 26.00 27.38
CA VAL A 318 -11.39 24.88 26.59
C VAL A 318 -12.80 24.49 27.03
N TYR A 319 -13.71 24.42 26.08
CA TYR A 319 -15.02 23.84 26.27
C TYR A 319 -15.04 22.46 25.62
N VAL A 320 -15.57 21.48 26.35
CA VAL A 320 -15.58 20.06 25.93
C VAL A 320 -17.01 19.63 25.71
N ASP A 321 -17.33 19.25 24.49
CA ASP A 321 -18.59 18.61 24.16
C ASP A 321 -18.34 17.11 23.97
N ASN A 322 -18.82 16.31 24.94
CA ASN A 322 -18.66 14.86 24.93
C ASN A 322 -19.64 14.16 23.99
N GLU A 323 -20.76 14.78 23.62
CA GLU A 323 -21.76 14.19 22.74
C GLU A 323 -21.30 14.24 21.27
N GLU A 324 -20.72 15.36 20.86
CA GLU A 324 -20.19 15.55 19.51
C GLU A 324 -18.70 15.21 19.35
N GLU A 325 -18.03 14.81 20.44
CA GLU A 325 -16.56 14.62 20.48
C GLU A 325 -15.83 15.85 19.92
N SER A 326 -16.28 17.05 20.34
CA SER A 326 -15.73 18.32 19.89
C SER A 326 -15.16 19.15 21.02
N LEU A 327 -14.14 19.93 20.70
CA LEU A 327 -13.42 20.82 21.60
C LEU A 327 -13.42 22.21 20.99
N GLU A 328 -13.95 23.18 21.74
CA GLU A 328 -13.82 24.58 21.40
C GLU A 328 -12.72 25.19 22.25
N MET A 329 -11.70 25.73 21.59
CA MET A 329 -10.48 26.22 22.24
C MET A 329 -10.30 27.69 22.00
N ILE A 330 -10.26 28.46 23.11
CA ILE A 330 -10.07 29.89 23.06
C ILE A 330 -8.59 30.22 23.27
N VAL A 331 -8.05 31.00 22.35
CA VAL A 331 -6.65 31.42 22.34
C VAL A 331 -6.55 32.95 22.33
N PRO A 332 -5.47 33.55 22.84
CA PRO A 332 -5.21 34.98 22.69
C PRO A 332 -5.17 35.38 21.22
N ASP A 333 -5.66 36.59 20.90
CA ASP A 333 -5.77 37.07 19.52
C ASP A 333 -4.43 37.03 18.75
N ASP A 334 -3.34 37.37 19.44
CA ASP A 334 -1.98 37.36 18.90
C ASP A 334 -1.48 35.91 18.58
N GLN A 335 -2.07 34.91 19.21
CA GLN A 335 -1.68 33.49 19.02
C GLN A 335 -2.61 32.70 18.08
N LEU A 336 -3.73 33.28 17.65
CA LEU A 336 -4.70 32.63 16.78
C LEU A 336 -4.04 32.05 15.52
N SER A 337 -3.21 32.85 14.85
CA SER A 337 -2.47 32.40 13.66
C SER A 337 -1.49 31.24 13.95
N LEU A 338 -0.92 31.22 15.15
CA LEU A 338 0.00 30.15 15.59
C LEU A 338 -0.75 28.87 15.92
N ALA A 339 -1.90 28.98 16.60
CA ALA A 339 -2.78 27.88 16.95
C ALA A 339 -3.33 27.18 15.71
N ILE A 340 -3.81 27.94 14.73
CA ILE A 340 -4.28 27.39 13.45
C ILE A 340 -3.11 26.84 12.66
N GLY A 341 -2.00 27.57 12.60
CA GLY A 341 -0.82 27.23 11.82
C GLY A 341 -1.00 27.45 10.32
N LYS A 342 0.09 27.27 9.55
CA LYS A 342 0.08 27.47 8.10
C LYS A 342 -0.92 26.52 7.42
N LYS A 343 -1.94 27.06 6.74
CA LYS A 343 -3.03 26.31 6.09
C LYS A 343 -3.76 25.35 7.05
N GLY A 344 -3.95 25.72 8.29
CA GLY A 344 -4.61 24.89 9.29
C GLY A 344 -3.83 23.63 9.71
N GLN A 345 -2.51 23.59 9.47
CA GLN A 345 -1.70 22.40 9.74
C GLN A 345 -1.65 22.04 11.22
N ASN A 346 -1.50 23.03 12.12
CA ASN A 346 -1.37 22.75 13.54
C ASN A 346 -2.65 22.19 14.15
N VAL A 347 -3.79 22.84 13.88
CA VAL A 347 -5.11 22.36 14.37
C VAL A 347 -5.45 20.99 13.76
N ARG A 348 -5.21 20.79 12.47
CA ARG A 348 -5.49 19.50 11.81
C ARG A 348 -4.65 18.34 12.36
N LEU A 349 -3.37 18.59 12.67
CA LEU A 349 -2.51 17.61 13.33
C LEU A 349 -2.97 17.35 14.76
N ALA A 350 -3.38 18.37 15.51
CA ALA A 350 -3.90 18.24 16.86
C ALA A 350 -5.22 17.44 16.88
N ALA A 351 -6.15 17.77 16.00
CA ALA A 351 -7.42 17.03 15.86
C ALA A 351 -7.19 15.54 15.53
N LYS A 352 -6.30 15.24 14.58
CA LYS A 352 -5.93 13.84 14.25
C LYS A 352 -5.22 13.13 15.40
N LEU A 353 -4.44 13.85 16.22
CA LEU A 353 -3.71 13.28 17.34
C LEU A 353 -4.63 12.93 18.49
N THR A 354 -5.61 13.81 18.80
CA THR A 354 -6.58 13.64 19.87
C THR A 354 -7.75 12.73 19.48
N GLY A 355 -8.05 12.66 18.19
CA GLY A 355 -9.24 11.98 17.65
C GLY A 355 -10.52 12.80 17.75
N TRP A 356 -10.43 14.04 18.27
CA TRP A 356 -11.56 14.95 18.50
C TRP A 356 -11.56 16.08 17.46
N LYS A 357 -12.73 16.61 17.17
CA LYS A 357 -12.86 17.86 16.40
C LYS A 357 -12.34 19.01 17.26
N ILE A 358 -11.58 19.90 16.66
CA ILE A 358 -11.03 21.07 17.37
C ILE A 358 -11.40 22.32 16.59
N ASP A 359 -12.18 23.20 17.25
CA ASP A 359 -12.49 24.52 16.77
C ASP A 359 -11.73 25.55 17.60
N ILE A 360 -11.16 26.56 16.93
CA ILE A 360 -10.32 27.55 17.58
C ILE A 360 -10.95 28.92 17.37
N MET A 361 -11.17 29.63 18.49
CA MET A 361 -11.61 31.02 18.50
C MET A 361 -10.62 31.93 19.20
N SER A 362 -10.61 33.23 18.83
CA SER A 362 -9.88 34.25 19.58
C SER A 362 -10.67 34.70 20.79
N GLU A 363 -10.00 35.22 21.80
CA GLU A 363 -10.64 35.79 23.01
C GLU A 363 -11.66 36.86 22.67
N THR A 364 -11.35 37.74 21.73
CA THR A 364 -12.25 38.78 21.26
C THR A 364 -13.54 38.22 20.68
N ARG A 365 -13.43 37.24 19.78
CA ARG A 365 -14.59 36.59 19.14
C ARG A 365 -15.43 35.76 20.12
N ALA A 366 -14.78 35.11 21.08
CA ALA A 366 -15.48 34.36 22.13
C ALA A 366 -16.26 35.31 23.07
N ALA A 367 -15.68 36.45 23.43
CA ALA A 367 -16.36 37.43 24.24
C ALA A 367 -17.56 38.09 23.51
N GLU A 368 -17.46 38.29 22.20
CA GLU A 368 -18.57 38.75 21.36
C GLU A 368 -19.70 37.75 21.34
N ALA A 369 -19.39 36.45 21.14
CA ALA A 369 -20.38 35.39 21.16
C ALA A 369 -21.05 35.20 22.51
N GLU A 370 -20.30 35.25 23.63
CA GLU A 370 -20.85 35.20 24.99
C GLU A 370 -21.76 36.44 25.28
N LEU A 371 -21.43 37.60 24.73
CA LEU A 371 -22.24 38.81 24.89
C LEU A 371 -23.56 38.70 24.10
N ASP A 372 -23.52 38.16 22.90
CA ASP A 372 -24.71 37.93 22.08
C ASP A 372 -25.66 36.89 22.72
N GLU A 373 -25.15 35.87 23.36
CA GLU A 373 -25.94 34.91 24.13
C GLU A 373 -26.56 35.53 25.37
N LEU A 374 -25.83 36.38 26.11
CA LEU A 374 -26.28 37.05 27.33
C LEU A 374 -27.31 38.16 27.06
N THR A 375 -27.24 38.83 25.93
CA THR A 375 -28.17 39.88 25.53
C THR A 375 -29.51 39.35 25.02
N GLY A 376 -29.65 38.01 25.05
CA GLY A 376 -30.92 37.33 24.75
C GLY A 376 -31.37 37.58 23.35
N GLY A 377 -30.76 36.94 22.38
CA GLY A 377 -31.17 36.69 20.98
C GLY A 377 -32.39 37.42 20.45
N GLY A 378 -32.40 38.70 20.50
CA GLY A 378 -33.49 39.55 20.05
C GLY A 378 -33.01 40.67 19.15
N SER A 379 -32.20 40.33 18.18
CA SER A 379 -32.07 41.04 16.92
C SER A 379 -31.24 40.16 15.96
N LYS A 380 -31.91 39.34 15.21
CA LYS A 380 -31.44 39.04 13.87
C LYS A 380 -31.53 40.37 13.11
N GLY A 381 -30.56 41.25 13.35
CA GLY A 381 -30.27 42.33 12.48
C GLY A 381 -29.53 41.78 11.27
N ASP A 382 -30.04 42.13 10.13
CA ASP A 382 -29.63 41.74 8.77
C ASP A 382 -28.20 42.16 8.37
N ASP A 383 -27.28 42.39 9.32
CA ASP A 383 -25.94 42.94 9.05
C ASP A 383 -24.81 41.88 8.99
N ALA A 384 -25.07 40.64 9.45
CA ALA A 384 -24.11 39.53 9.35
C ALA A 384 -24.09 38.86 7.97
N GLY A 385 -25.15 39.03 7.17
CA GLY A 385 -25.27 38.50 5.82
C GLY A 385 -24.39 39.19 4.76
N GLU A 386 -24.06 40.47 5.01
CA GLU A 386 -23.33 41.31 4.04
C GLU A 386 -21.84 41.01 3.97
N SER A 387 -21.21 40.69 5.10
CA SER A 387 -19.78 40.38 5.19
C SER A 387 -19.46 38.95 4.69
N GLU A 388 -20.31 37.94 5.03
CA GLU A 388 -20.10 36.57 4.63
C GLU A 388 -20.30 36.34 3.11
N ALA A 389 -21.24 37.06 2.51
CA ALA A 389 -21.55 36.94 1.10
C ALA A 389 -20.42 37.48 0.19
N SER A 390 -19.77 38.58 0.56
CA SER A 390 -18.65 39.14 -0.20
C SER A 390 -17.36 38.33 0.00
N GLU A 391 -17.12 37.76 1.20
CA GLU A 391 -16.01 36.85 1.45
C GLU A 391 -16.18 35.50 0.71
N LEU A 392 -17.40 35.01 0.58
CA LEU A 392 -17.69 33.77 -0.16
C LEU A 392 -17.33 33.90 -1.65
N LEU A 393 -17.68 35.02 -2.29
CA LEU A 393 -17.31 35.28 -3.68
C LEU A 393 -15.81 35.46 -3.88
N SER A 394 -15.13 36.12 -2.95
CA SER A 394 -13.69 36.35 -3.01
C SER A 394 -12.89 35.02 -2.87
N ALA A 395 -13.42 34.04 -2.15
CA ALA A 395 -12.81 32.72 -1.94
C ALA A 395 -12.98 31.76 -3.12
N MET A 396 -13.96 32.04 -4.01
CA MET A 396 -14.24 31.19 -5.18
C MET A 396 -13.35 31.53 -6.38
N THR A 397 -13.14 30.54 -7.28
CA THR A 397 -12.53 30.87 -8.59
C THR A 397 -13.49 31.71 -9.41
N ALA A 398 -12.96 32.57 -10.32
CA ALA A 398 -13.82 33.44 -11.15
C ALA A 398 -14.88 32.66 -11.94
N LYS A 399 -14.60 31.42 -12.31
CA LYS A 399 -15.53 30.52 -13.03
C LYS A 399 -16.66 30.03 -12.13
N ASP A 400 -16.34 29.65 -10.90
CA ASP A 400 -17.31 29.15 -9.92
C ASP A 400 -18.17 30.28 -9.39
N ALA A 401 -17.60 31.48 -9.17
CA ALA A 401 -18.31 32.70 -8.82
C ALA A 401 -19.36 33.09 -9.90
N ILE A 402 -19.00 33.06 -11.18
CA ILE A 402 -19.93 33.33 -12.29
C ILE A 402 -21.05 32.29 -12.36
N ALA A 403 -20.75 31.00 -12.07
CA ALA A 403 -21.77 29.96 -12.02
C ALA A 403 -22.78 30.19 -10.88
N PHE A 404 -22.27 30.60 -9.71
CA PHE A 404 -23.09 30.93 -8.53
C PHE A 404 -23.98 32.14 -8.78
N ILE A 405 -23.46 33.24 -9.34
CA ILE A 405 -24.18 34.45 -9.69
C ILE A 405 -25.38 34.15 -10.62
N LYS A 406 -25.25 33.22 -11.56
CA LYS A 406 -26.33 32.84 -12.50
C LYS A 406 -27.49 32.11 -11.82
N THR A 407 -27.26 31.47 -10.68
CA THR A 407 -28.28 30.74 -9.91
C THR A 407 -28.96 31.60 -8.84
N ALA A 408 -28.45 32.82 -8.58
CA ALA A 408 -29.01 33.70 -7.59
C ALA A 408 -30.39 34.25 -8.01
N GLU A 409 -31.31 34.32 -7.05
CA GLU A 409 -32.74 34.71 -7.27
C GLU A 409 -33.08 36.11 -6.70
N SER A 410 -32.18 36.74 -5.90
CA SER A 410 -32.38 38.04 -5.28
C SER A 410 -31.43 39.10 -5.83
N ALA A 411 -31.98 40.25 -6.31
CA ALA A 411 -31.23 41.36 -6.84
C ALA A 411 -30.48 42.13 -5.71
N GLU A 412 -31.07 42.23 -4.50
CA GLU A 412 -30.51 42.92 -3.36
C GLU A 412 -29.23 42.20 -2.86
N GLN A 413 -29.26 40.86 -2.76
CA GLN A 413 -28.09 40.06 -2.38
C GLN A 413 -26.94 40.20 -3.38
N LEU A 414 -27.23 40.26 -4.67
CA LEU A 414 -26.19 40.43 -5.70
C LEU A 414 -25.60 41.83 -5.69
N THR A 415 -26.36 42.85 -5.31
CA THR A 415 -25.86 44.23 -5.21
C THR A 415 -24.87 44.39 -4.05
N THR A 416 -25.19 43.78 -2.92
CA THR A 416 -24.29 43.76 -1.73
C THR A 416 -23.02 42.95 -2.02
N MET A 417 -23.10 41.86 -2.75
CA MET A 417 -21.95 41.08 -3.16
C MET A 417 -21.04 41.79 -4.17
N ALA A 418 -21.54 42.80 -4.86
CA ALA A 418 -20.77 43.62 -5.80
C ALA A 418 -19.84 44.63 -5.08
N GLU A 419 -20.18 45.02 -3.86
CA GLU A 419 -19.37 45.94 -3.04
C GLU A 419 -18.12 45.19 -2.54
N GLY A 420 -16.98 45.45 -3.14
CA GLY A 420 -15.69 44.82 -2.81
C GLY A 420 -15.12 43.87 -3.83
N GLU A 421 -15.87 43.47 -4.84
CA GLU A 421 -15.39 42.61 -5.90
C GLU A 421 -14.50 43.35 -6.92
N THR A 422 -13.26 42.93 -7.07
CA THR A 422 -12.26 43.60 -7.92
C THR A 422 -12.01 42.90 -9.26
N ARG A 423 -12.53 41.71 -9.44
CA ARG A 423 -12.35 40.90 -10.66
C ARG A 423 -13.33 41.30 -11.74
N VAL A 424 -12.88 42.02 -12.75
CA VAL A 424 -13.68 42.61 -13.85
C VAL A 424 -14.68 41.62 -14.50
N THR A 425 -14.32 40.34 -14.60
CA THR A 425 -15.21 39.30 -15.20
C THR A 425 -16.37 38.93 -14.28
N VAL A 426 -16.16 38.94 -12.95
CA VAL A 426 -17.17 38.64 -11.93
C VAL A 426 -18.12 39.85 -11.76
N THR A 427 -17.57 41.07 -11.68
CA THR A 427 -18.35 42.33 -11.60
C THR A 427 -19.29 42.46 -12.78
N ARG A 428 -18.83 42.16 -14.00
CA ARG A 428 -19.69 42.22 -15.21
C ARG A 428 -20.81 41.17 -15.20
N ALA A 429 -20.56 39.99 -14.60
CA ALA A 429 -21.58 38.96 -14.45
C ALA A 429 -22.62 39.31 -13.38
N LEU A 430 -22.21 39.99 -12.28
CA LEU A 430 -23.09 40.55 -11.25
C LEU A 430 -24.01 41.63 -11.83
N GLU A 431 -23.48 42.65 -12.51
CA GLU A 431 -24.23 43.70 -13.16
C GLU A 431 -25.27 43.14 -14.12
N ALA A 432 -24.88 42.20 -14.99
CA ALA A 432 -25.79 41.61 -15.95
C ALA A 432 -26.92 40.78 -15.29
N ARG A 433 -26.67 40.12 -14.16
CA ARG A 433 -27.70 39.34 -13.46
C ARG A 433 -28.66 40.23 -12.67
N VAL A 434 -28.14 41.27 -12.02
CA VAL A 434 -28.94 42.30 -11.30
C VAL A 434 -29.91 42.97 -12.29
N GLU A 435 -29.43 43.36 -13.48
CA GLU A 435 -30.28 43.99 -14.52
C GLU A 435 -31.45 43.05 -14.98
N VAL A 436 -31.20 41.74 -15.09
CA VAL A 436 -32.23 40.75 -15.42
C VAL A 436 -33.26 40.60 -14.30
N LEU A 437 -32.83 40.48 -13.04
CA LEU A 437 -33.73 40.30 -11.90
C LEU A 437 -34.58 41.56 -11.63
N THR A 438 -34.02 42.75 -11.75
CA THR A 438 -34.74 44.02 -11.60
C THR A 438 -35.75 44.24 -12.78
N ALA A 439 -35.45 43.75 -13.96
CA ALA A 439 -36.39 43.79 -15.08
C ALA A 439 -37.58 42.84 -14.87
N ASP A 440 -37.35 41.62 -14.32
CA ASP A 440 -38.37 40.63 -14.00
C ASP A 440 -39.27 41.08 -12.84
N GLU A 441 -38.75 41.78 -11.81
CA GLU A 441 -39.50 42.37 -10.70
C GLU A 441 -40.43 43.49 -11.20
N ASN A 442 -39.95 44.35 -12.08
CA ASN A 442 -40.77 45.45 -12.64
C ASN A 442 -41.86 44.95 -13.62
N ALA A 443 -41.67 43.75 -14.22
CA ALA A 443 -42.67 43.14 -15.10
C ALA A 443 -43.75 42.34 -14.32
N ALA A 444 -43.54 42.06 -13.03
CA ALA A 444 -44.49 41.38 -12.16
C ALA A 444 -45.43 42.36 -11.42
N ASP A 445 -45.10 43.66 -11.40
CA ASP A 445 -45.87 44.72 -10.77
C ASP A 445 -46.77 45.51 -11.76
N GLU A 446 -46.70 45.21 -13.07
CA GLU A 446 -47.65 45.66 -14.10
C GLU A 446 -48.72 44.56 -14.43
#